data_985b79049b14fad40923d444fb905f21
#
_entry.id   985b79049b14fad40923d444fb905f21
#
_cell.length_a   1.000
_cell.length_b   1.000
_cell.length_c   1.000
_cell.angle_alpha   90.00
_cell.angle_beta   90.00
_cell.angle_gamma   90.00
#
_symmetry.space_group_name_H-M   'P 1'
#
loop_
_entity.id
_entity.type
_entity.pdbx_description
1 polymer ?
#
loop_
_entity_poly.entity_id
_entity_poly.type
_entity_poly.pdbx_seq_one_letter_code
_entity_poly.pdbx_strand_id
1 'polypeptide(L)'
;MEPEPSIRQTGEDALVARLLPLMPSNPSLETGPGDDCAIIRGSGNRQLLLKTDCVVEGMHFLPGTDPELIGRKALARAVSDIGAMGGTSL
;
A
#
# COMPACT_ATOMS: atom_id res chain seq x y z
N MET A 1 32.68 14.96 0.62
CA MET A 1 31.22 14.84 0.72
C MET A 1 30.85 13.41 0.35
N GLU A 2 30.22 12.71 1.26
CA GLU A 2 29.76 11.36 0.98
C GLU A 2 28.50 11.41 0.10
N PRO A 3 28.38 10.49 -0.89
CA PRO A 3 27.19 10.43 -1.70
C PRO A 3 25.97 10.03 -0.86
N GLU A 4 24.79 10.48 -1.25
CA GLU A 4 23.56 10.06 -0.60
C GLU A 4 23.36 8.54 -0.79
N PRO A 5 22.79 7.86 0.22
CA PRO A 5 22.52 6.44 0.10
C PRO A 5 21.50 6.16 -1.01
N SER A 6 21.66 5.04 -1.69
CA SER A 6 20.68 4.56 -2.67
C SER A 6 19.38 4.14 -1.96
N ILE A 7 18.28 4.04 -2.72
CA ILE A 7 17.01 3.52 -2.20
C ILE A 7 17.20 2.14 -1.56
N ARG A 8 18.01 1.29 -2.18
CA ARG A 8 18.30 -0.05 -1.66
C ARG A 8 18.98 -0.01 -0.29
N GLN A 9 19.92 0.93 -0.11
CA GLN A 9 20.64 1.10 1.16
C GLN A 9 19.75 1.74 2.24
N THR A 10 18.86 2.64 1.84
CA THR A 10 17.93 3.31 2.75
C THR A 10 16.87 2.36 3.29
N GLY A 11 16.34 1.48 2.42
CA GLY A 11 15.22 0.60 2.78
C GLY A 11 13.86 1.27 2.67
N GLU A 12 12.82 0.46 2.66
CA GLU A 12 11.45 0.92 2.41
C GLU A 12 10.93 1.84 3.51
N ASP A 13 11.03 1.40 4.76
CA ASP A 13 10.46 2.16 5.89
C ASP A 13 11.10 3.54 6.04
N ALA A 14 12.41 3.61 5.91
CA ALA A 14 13.13 4.87 6.01
C ALA A 14 12.83 5.79 4.82
N LEU A 15 12.68 5.24 3.61
CA LEU A 15 12.29 6.00 2.43
C LEU A 15 10.89 6.58 2.59
N VAL A 16 9.93 5.77 3.03
CA VAL A 16 8.55 6.22 3.27
C VAL A 16 8.53 7.31 4.32
N ALA A 17 9.26 7.16 5.43
CA ALA A 17 9.36 8.18 6.47
C ALA A 17 9.89 9.51 5.95
N ARG A 18 10.80 9.49 4.98
CA ARG A 18 11.32 10.70 4.34
C ARG A 18 10.33 11.35 3.38
N LEU A 19 9.47 10.57 2.75
CA LEU A 19 8.49 11.05 1.76
C LEU A 19 7.22 11.59 2.41
N LEU A 20 6.79 11.02 3.54
CA LEU A 20 5.53 11.39 4.19
C LEU A 20 5.37 12.89 4.43
N PRO A 21 6.38 13.63 4.93
CA PRO A 21 6.25 15.08 5.15
C PRO A 21 6.06 15.89 3.88
N LEU A 22 6.42 15.32 2.71
CA LEU A 22 6.32 15.97 1.41
C LEU A 22 4.97 15.74 0.73
N MET A 23 4.15 14.83 1.27
CA MET A 23 2.87 14.48 0.66
C MET A 23 1.81 15.50 1.01
N PRO A 24 0.97 15.90 0.02
CA PRO A 24 -0.13 16.83 0.29
C PRO A 24 -1.20 16.17 1.17
N SER A 25 -1.84 16.97 2.00
CA SER A 25 -3.01 16.54 2.75
C SER A 25 -4.29 16.87 1.99
N ASN A 26 -5.34 16.11 2.27
CA ASN A 26 -6.65 16.32 1.68
C ASN A 26 -7.71 16.24 2.80
N PRO A 27 -8.63 17.24 2.89
CA PRO A 27 -9.65 17.23 3.95
C PRO A 27 -10.58 16.01 3.94
N SER A 28 -10.71 15.33 2.79
CA SER A 28 -11.52 14.10 2.68
C SER A 28 -10.85 12.89 3.30
N LEU A 29 -9.54 12.95 3.57
CA LEU A 29 -8.81 11.85 4.18
C LEU A 29 -8.95 11.91 5.71
N GLU A 30 -9.43 10.82 6.30
CA GLU A 30 -9.42 10.64 7.74
C GLU A 30 -8.09 10.08 8.23
N THR A 31 -7.52 9.15 7.44
CA THR A 31 -6.18 8.61 7.64
C THR A 31 -5.40 8.82 6.37
N GLY A 32 -4.34 9.60 6.46
CA GLY A 32 -3.46 9.87 5.35
C GLY A 32 -2.40 8.79 5.16
N PRO A 33 -1.33 9.11 4.40
CA PRO A 33 -0.22 8.18 4.15
C PRO A 33 0.40 7.64 5.44
N GLY A 34 0.89 6.41 5.40
CA GLY A 34 1.61 5.79 6.50
C GLY A 34 0.88 4.63 7.17
N ASP A 35 -0.35 4.34 6.78
CA ASP A 35 -1.11 3.18 7.24
C ASP A 35 -1.35 2.20 6.09
N ASP A 36 -1.94 1.03 6.38
CA ASP A 36 -2.16 -0.04 5.41
C ASP A 36 -3.10 0.36 4.28
N CYS A 37 -4.05 1.25 4.56
CA CYS A 37 -4.99 1.78 3.58
C CYS A 37 -5.17 3.28 3.77
N ALA A 38 -5.62 3.98 2.74
CA ALA A 38 -6.19 5.31 2.89
C ALA A 38 -7.65 5.21 3.34
N ILE A 39 -8.05 6.07 4.25
CA ILE A 39 -9.43 6.16 4.72
C ILE A 39 -10.03 7.47 4.22
N ILE A 40 -11.09 7.36 3.43
CA ILE A 40 -11.81 8.50 2.89
C ILE A 40 -13.19 8.55 3.55
N ARG A 41 -13.65 9.75 3.89
CA ARG A 41 -15.00 9.95 4.40
C ARG A 41 -16.03 9.63 3.33
N GLY A 42 -16.96 8.74 3.67
CA GLY A 42 -18.12 8.46 2.87
C GLY A 42 -19.34 9.28 3.36
N SER A 43 -20.51 8.93 2.85
CA SER A 43 -21.75 9.53 3.30
C SER A 43 -22.18 8.98 4.66
N GLY A 44 -22.69 9.84 5.53
CA GLY A 44 -23.10 9.47 6.89
C GLY A 44 -21.90 9.07 7.73
N ASN A 45 -22.01 7.95 8.44
CA ASN A 45 -20.93 7.40 9.27
C ASN A 45 -20.07 6.36 8.52
N ARG A 46 -20.17 6.31 7.22
CA ARG A 46 -19.42 5.36 6.41
C ARG A 46 -18.02 5.88 6.10
N GLN A 47 -17.09 4.97 6.04
CA GLN A 47 -15.71 5.21 5.62
C GLN A 47 -15.40 4.31 4.44
N LEU A 48 -14.65 4.84 3.48
CA LEU A 48 -14.19 4.09 2.33
C LEU A 48 -12.70 3.83 2.48
N LEU A 49 -12.31 2.57 2.43
CA LEU A 49 -10.92 2.15 2.44
C LEU A 49 -10.43 1.97 1.02
N LEU A 50 -9.32 2.61 0.67
CA LEU A 50 -8.69 2.48 -0.63
C LEU A 50 -7.32 1.83 -0.46
N LYS A 51 -7.04 0.84 -1.29
CA LYS A 51 -5.77 0.13 -1.28
C LYS A 51 -5.33 -0.17 -2.70
N THR A 52 -4.05 0.08 -2.97
CA THR A 52 -3.35 -0.42 -4.15
C THR A 52 -2.16 -1.24 -3.70
N ASP A 53 -1.85 -2.27 -4.44
CA ASP A 53 -0.67 -3.10 -4.18
C ASP A 53 -0.16 -3.67 -5.50
N CYS A 54 1.03 -4.24 -5.49
CA CYS A 54 1.59 -4.88 -6.67
C CYS A 54 2.25 -6.20 -6.30
N VAL A 55 2.36 -7.08 -7.28
CA VAL A 55 3.19 -8.30 -7.19
C VAL A 55 4.25 -8.24 -8.28
N VAL A 56 5.47 -8.58 -7.93
CA VAL A 56 6.64 -8.48 -8.81
C VAL A 56 7.24 -9.85 -8.99
N GLU A 57 7.45 -10.24 -10.26
CA GLU A 57 8.13 -11.48 -10.59
C GLU A 57 9.53 -11.55 -9.94
N GLY A 58 9.86 -12.70 -9.39
CA GLY A 58 11.12 -12.91 -8.68
C GLY A 58 11.09 -12.49 -7.21
N MET A 59 10.14 -11.65 -6.81
CA MET A 59 9.97 -11.23 -5.42
C MET A 59 8.72 -11.87 -4.78
N HIS A 60 7.62 -11.84 -5.49
CA HIS A 60 6.33 -12.30 -4.98
C HIS A 60 5.86 -13.61 -5.61
N PHE A 61 6.36 -13.92 -6.80
CA PHE A 61 6.10 -15.17 -7.48
C PHE A 61 7.27 -15.54 -8.38
N LEU A 62 7.41 -16.83 -8.69
CA LEU A 62 8.49 -17.34 -9.54
C LEU A 62 8.12 -17.24 -11.03
N PRO A 63 9.12 -17.07 -11.93
CA PRO A 63 8.89 -17.18 -13.36
C PRO A 63 8.20 -18.53 -13.71
N GLY A 64 7.27 -18.49 -14.63
CA GLY A 64 6.51 -19.68 -15.04
C GLY A 64 5.35 -20.05 -14.13
N THR A 65 5.05 -19.24 -13.10
CA THR A 65 3.87 -19.46 -12.26
C THR A 65 2.58 -19.27 -13.09
N ASP A 66 1.59 -20.09 -12.83
CA ASP A 66 0.28 -20.00 -13.48
C ASP A 66 -0.30 -18.59 -13.30
N PRO A 67 -0.72 -17.90 -14.37
CA PRO A 67 -1.30 -16.56 -14.28
C PRO A 67 -2.50 -16.46 -13.33
N GLU A 68 -3.31 -17.50 -13.22
CA GLU A 68 -4.43 -17.51 -12.27
C GLU A 68 -3.95 -17.38 -10.82
N LEU A 69 -2.88 -18.08 -10.47
CA LEU A 69 -2.29 -18.01 -9.13
C LEU A 69 -1.68 -16.63 -8.85
N ILE A 70 -1.07 -16.03 -9.86
CA ILE A 70 -0.52 -14.66 -9.76
C ILE A 70 -1.65 -13.67 -9.47
N GLY A 71 -2.75 -13.75 -10.21
CA GLY A 71 -3.92 -12.90 -10.01
C GLY A 71 -4.55 -13.07 -8.63
N ARG A 72 -4.68 -14.29 -8.16
CA ARG A 72 -5.17 -14.59 -6.80
C ARG A 72 -4.29 -13.98 -5.73
N LYS A 73 -2.98 -14.09 -5.89
CA LYS A 73 -2.03 -13.51 -4.94
C LYS A 73 -2.09 -11.99 -4.92
N ALA A 74 -2.16 -11.37 -6.09
CA ALA A 74 -2.26 -9.92 -6.21
C ALA A 74 -3.51 -9.38 -5.50
N LEU A 75 -4.66 -10.01 -5.73
CA LEU A 75 -5.91 -9.62 -5.07
C LEU A 75 -5.86 -9.89 -3.57
N ALA A 76 -5.36 -11.05 -3.15
CA ALA A 76 -5.28 -11.42 -1.74
C ALA A 76 -4.42 -10.44 -0.92
N ARG A 77 -3.35 -9.92 -1.50
CA ARG A 77 -2.49 -8.92 -0.83
C ARG A 77 -3.26 -7.63 -0.53
N ALA A 78 -4.04 -7.13 -1.49
CA ALA A 78 -4.84 -5.93 -1.28
C ALA A 78 -5.99 -6.19 -0.29
N VAL A 79 -6.70 -7.30 -0.43
CA VAL A 79 -7.81 -7.69 0.45
C VAL A 79 -7.34 -7.90 1.89
N SER A 80 -6.15 -8.47 2.08
CA SER A 80 -5.55 -8.64 3.41
C SER A 80 -5.38 -7.32 4.15
N ASP A 81 -4.94 -6.26 3.45
CA ASP A 81 -4.77 -4.95 4.06
C ASP A 81 -6.11 -4.30 4.40
N ILE A 82 -7.14 -4.50 3.60
CA ILE A 82 -8.50 -4.06 3.93
C ILE A 82 -8.97 -4.77 5.21
N GLY A 83 -8.75 -6.09 5.31
CA GLY A 83 -9.08 -6.85 6.52
C GLY A 83 -8.31 -6.38 7.75
N ALA A 84 -7.03 -6.05 7.59
CA ALA A 84 -6.19 -5.53 8.68
C ALA A 84 -6.72 -4.20 9.25
N MET A 85 -7.38 -3.40 8.41
CA MET A 85 -8.03 -2.16 8.82
C MET A 85 -9.46 -2.35 9.37
N GLY A 86 -9.91 -3.59 9.48
CA GLY A 86 -11.26 -3.91 9.96
C GLY A 86 -12.36 -3.69 8.92
N GLY A 87 -12.01 -3.54 7.66
CA GLY A 87 -12.95 -3.26 6.59
C GLY A 87 -13.52 -4.53 5.94
N THR A 88 -14.53 -4.32 5.11
CA THR A 88 -15.12 -5.35 4.25
C THR A 88 -14.86 -4.99 2.80
N SER A 89 -14.33 -5.94 2.03
CA SER A 89 -14.08 -5.73 0.60
C SER A 89 -15.39 -5.69 -0.18
N LEU A 90 -15.46 -4.79 -1.13
CA LEU A 90 -16.60 -4.66 -2.04
C LEU A 90 -16.31 -5.32 -3.38
#